data_81491e9d3edba10cef41fb44eed67261
#
_entry.id   81491e9d3edba10cef41fb44eed67261
#
_cell.length_a   1.000
_cell.length_b   1.000
_cell.length_c   1.000
_cell.angle_alpha   90.00
_cell.angle_beta   90.00
_cell.angle_gamma   90.00
#
_symmetry.space_group_name_H-M   'P 1'
#
loop_
_entity.id
_entity.type
_entity.pdbx_description
1 polymer ?
#
loop_
_entity_poly.entity_id
_entity_poly.type
_entity_poly.pdbx_seq_one_letter_code
_entity_poly.pdbx_strand_id
1 'polypeptide(L)'
;MIARKKPLYTANTEIRSEFERDYTRIIYSNAFKRMKHKTQVFFSPTSDHICTRMEHVSHVDSISYTISNTLGLNSELTKAISIGHDLGHAPFGHQGERILSEISKKYIGDSFWHEKNGVNIVDNIELLEDCNSNFENMNLTYAVRDGIISHCGEIDENCIKPRNGYIDLNNYTYPNQYSPYTWEGCVVKISDKISYIIRDIEDAIYL
;
A
#
# COMPACT_ATOMS: atom_id res chain seq x y z
N MET A 1 8.23 0.40 -15.73
CA MET A 1 7.26 0.86 -14.71
C MET A 1 5.88 0.25 -14.89
N ILE A 2 5.27 0.30 -16.07
CA ILE A 2 3.91 -0.24 -16.35
C ILE A 2 3.85 -1.75 -16.60
N ALA A 3 4.96 -2.48 -16.44
CA ALA A 3 4.96 -3.92 -16.65
C ALA A 3 4.01 -4.63 -15.68
N ARG A 4 3.16 -5.52 -16.21
CA ARG A 4 2.25 -6.40 -15.48
C ARG A 4 2.70 -7.86 -15.63
N LYS A 5 2.24 -8.75 -14.74
CA LYS A 5 2.49 -10.19 -14.88
C LYS A 5 1.81 -10.77 -16.13
N LYS A 6 0.62 -10.25 -16.47
CA LYS A 6 -0.15 -10.62 -17.67
C LYS A 6 -0.74 -9.36 -18.32
N PRO A 7 -1.00 -9.35 -19.64
CA PRO A 7 -1.77 -8.28 -20.26
C PRO A 7 -3.16 -8.17 -19.64
N LEU A 8 -3.64 -6.95 -19.38
CA LEU A 8 -5.04 -6.73 -19.04
C LEU A 8 -5.86 -6.59 -20.32
N TYR A 9 -7.10 -7.10 -20.27
CA TYR A 9 -8.08 -6.76 -21.31
C TYR A 9 -8.24 -5.24 -21.40
N THR A 10 -8.22 -4.74 -22.61
CA THR A 10 -8.38 -3.31 -22.91
C THR A 10 -9.47 -3.15 -23.95
N ALA A 11 -10.58 -2.52 -23.56
CA ALA A 11 -11.63 -2.16 -24.51
C ALA A 11 -11.14 -1.06 -25.48
N ASN A 12 -11.67 -1.01 -26.68
CA ASN A 12 -11.34 0.04 -27.66
C ASN A 12 -11.70 1.47 -27.16
N THR A 13 -12.57 1.55 -26.14
CA THR A 13 -13.03 2.79 -25.52
C THR A 13 -12.36 3.05 -24.16
N GLU A 14 -11.30 2.32 -23.79
CA GLU A 14 -10.59 2.53 -22.53
C GLU A 14 -9.91 3.90 -22.53
N ILE A 15 -10.30 4.75 -21.58
CA ILE A 15 -9.79 6.11 -21.43
C ILE A 15 -8.84 6.26 -20.23
N ARG A 16 -8.82 5.26 -19.34
CA ARG A 16 -7.98 5.26 -18.12
C ARG A 16 -6.56 4.89 -18.46
N SER A 17 -5.61 5.54 -17.80
CA SER A 17 -4.22 5.10 -17.80
C SER A 17 -4.05 3.75 -17.10
N GLU A 18 -2.88 3.13 -17.23
CA GLU A 18 -2.55 1.88 -16.53
C GLU A 18 -2.59 2.06 -15.01
N PHE A 19 -2.23 3.24 -14.49
CA PHE A 19 -2.25 3.52 -13.05
C PHE A 19 -3.66 3.83 -12.53
N GLU A 20 -4.50 4.50 -13.31
CA GLU A 20 -5.93 4.68 -12.97
C GLU A 20 -6.68 3.35 -12.96
N ARG A 21 -6.29 2.42 -13.83
CA ARG A 21 -6.81 1.05 -13.81
C ARG A 21 -6.38 0.31 -12.53
N ASP A 22 -5.13 0.47 -12.11
CA ASP A 22 -4.65 -0.09 -10.84
C ASP A 22 -5.39 0.52 -9.65
N TYR A 23 -5.53 1.83 -9.61
CA TYR A 23 -6.32 2.53 -8.60
C TYR A 23 -7.73 1.95 -8.49
N THR A 24 -8.43 1.82 -9.62
CA THR A 24 -9.80 1.28 -9.67
C THR A 24 -9.83 -0.16 -9.13
N ARG A 25 -8.88 -1.02 -9.53
CA ARG A 25 -8.80 -2.41 -9.07
C ARG A 25 -8.60 -2.50 -7.55
N ILE A 26 -7.79 -1.60 -6.98
CA ILE A 26 -7.55 -1.55 -5.53
C ILE A 26 -8.84 -1.17 -4.79
N ILE A 27 -9.51 -0.06 -5.14
CA ILE A 27 -10.69 0.41 -4.39
C ILE A 27 -11.88 -0.56 -4.46
N TYR A 28 -11.99 -1.37 -5.52
CA TYR A 28 -13.04 -2.38 -5.64
C TYR A 28 -12.70 -3.69 -4.90
N SER A 29 -11.47 -3.88 -4.44
CA SER A 29 -11.03 -5.09 -3.74
C SER A 29 -11.68 -5.22 -2.36
N ASN A 30 -11.83 -6.47 -1.89
CA ASN A 30 -12.31 -6.71 -0.54
C ASN A 30 -11.23 -6.35 0.51
N ALA A 31 -9.95 -6.44 0.15
CA ALA A 31 -8.86 -6.00 1.00
C ALA A 31 -8.98 -4.51 1.34
N PHE A 32 -9.25 -3.65 0.35
CA PHE A 32 -9.49 -2.23 0.57
C PHE A 32 -10.74 -1.99 1.43
N LYS A 33 -11.86 -2.64 1.12
CA LYS A 33 -13.12 -2.51 1.88
C LYS A 33 -12.96 -2.88 3.36
N ARG A 34 -12.09 -3.85 3.68
CA ARG A 34 -11.84 -4.26 5.08
C ARG A 34 -11.11 -3.19 5.90
N MET A 35 -10.40 -2.24 5.28
CA MET A 35 -9.67 -1.19 6.02
C MET A 35 -10.59 -0.27 6.82
N LYS A 36 -11.87 -0.11 6.43
CA LYS A 36 -12.86 0.67 7.20
C LYS A 36 -13.13 0.13 8.60
N HIS A 37 -12.85 -1.16 8.85
CA HIS A 37 -13.06 -1.82 10.14
C HIS A 37 -11.76 -2.13 10.89
N LYS A 38 -10.63 -1.63 10.39
CA LYS A 38 -9.34 -1.71 11.07
C LYS A 38 -9.00 -0.34 11.64
N THR A 39 -8.71 -0.27 12.93
CA THR A 39 -8.22 0.95 13.56
C THR A 39 -6.77 1.21 13.18
N GLN A 40 -6.36 2.48 13.21
CA GLN A 40 -4.97 2.84 12.92
C GLN A 40 -4.06 2.42 14.07
N VAL A 41 -4.24 2.96 15.26
CA VAL A 41 -3.41 2.68 16.44
C VAL A 41 -4.23 2.15 17.61
N PHE A 42 -5.36 2.77 17.93
CA PHE A 42 -6.13 2.47 19.12
C PHE A 42 -7.24 1.45 18.84
N PHE A 43 -7.29 0.36 19.61
CA PHE A 43 -8.22 -0.75 19.39
C PHE A 43 -9.55 -0.54 20.10
N SER A 44 -10.61 -1.02 19.46
CA SER A 44 -11.97 -1.00 20.04
C SER A 44 -12.37 0.37 20.59
N PRO A 45 -12.20 1.47 19.85
CA PRO A 45 -12.55 2.78 20.38
C PRO A 45 -14.06 2.86 20.61
N THR A 46 -14.46 3.62 21.63
CA THR A 46 -15.87 3.93 21.90
C THR A 46 -16.34 5.17 21.13
N SER A 47 -15.43 5.91 20.51
CA SER A 47 -15.67 7.11 19.74
C SER A 47 -15.52 6.86 18.25
N ASP A 48 -16.49 7.34 17.46
CA ASP A 48 -16.44 7.32 15.99
C ASP A 48 -15.43 8.32 15.41
N HIS A 49 -14.79 9.12 16.25
CA HIS A 49 -13.74 10.09 15.84
C HIS A 49 -12.35 9.48 15.77
N ILE A 50 -12.16 8.26 16.26
CA ILE A 50 -10.86 7.57 16.19
C ILE A 50 -10.58 7.08 14.78
N CYS A 51 -9.41 7.38 14.27
CA CYS A 51 -9.02 7.15 12.89
C CYS A 51 -9.03 5.66 12.51
N THR A 52 -9.72 5.34 11.43
CA THR A 52 -9.64 4.03 10.77
C THR A 52 -8.48 4.00 9.78
N ARG A 53 -8.03 2.80 9.38
CA ARG A 53 -7.03 2.67 8.31
C ARG A 53 -7.49 3.24 6.98
N MET A 54 -8.77 3.19 6.68
CA MET A 54 -9.30 3.79 5.46
C MET A 54 -9.20 5.32 5.47
N GLU A 55 -9.41 5.96 6.62
CA GLU A 55 -9.21 7.41 6.77
C GLU A 55 -7.73 7.78 6.67
N HIS A 56 -6.85 7.01 7.35
CA HIS A 56 -5.41 7.19 7.23
C HIS A 56 -4.95 7.14 5.76
N VAL A 57 -5.34 6.10 5.03
CA VAL A 57 -5.02 5.95 3.60
C VAL A 57 -5.53 7.14 2.78
N SER A 58 -6.70 7.68 3.11
CA SER A 58 -7.25 8.89 2.45
C SER A 58 -6.42 10.15 2.74
N HIS A 59 -5.89 10.27 3.96
CA HIS A 59 -4.96 11.36 4.31
C HIS A 59 -3.65 11.24 3.57
N VAL A 60 -3.07 10.03 3.51
CA VAL A 60 -1.86 9.76 2.71
C VAL A 60 -2.09 10.08 1.24
N ASP A 61 -3.23 9.70 0.66
CA ASP A 61 -3.58 10.02 -0.74
C ASP A 61 -3.63 11.54 -0.97
N SER A 62 -4.26 12.28 -0.07
CA SER A 62 -4.37 13.74 -0.17
C SER A 62 -3.01 14.44 -0.11
N ILE A 63 -2.16 14.07 0.86
CA ILE A 63 -0.84 14.67 1.06
C ILE A 63 0.08 14.32 -0.12
N SER A 64 0.16 13.04 -0.47
CA SER A 64 1.02 12.55 -1.55
C SER A 64 0.62 13.09 -2.92
N TYR A 65 -0.69 13.23 -3.19
CA TYR A 65 -1.18 13.89 -4.41
C TYR A 65 -0.70 15.35 -4.48
N THR A 66 -0.83 16.11 -3.39
CA THR A 66 -0.39 17.50 -3.34
C THR A 66 1.10 17.65 -3.62
N ILE A 67 1.93 16.80 -2.99
CA ILE A 67 3.38 16.81 -3.19
C ILE A 67 3.73 16.41 -4.62
N SER A 68 3.19 15.29 -5.12
CA SER A 68 3.51 14.79 -6.46
C SER A 68 3.09 15.75 -7.56
N ASN A 69 1.91 16.36 -7.44
CA ASN A 69 1.42 17.35 -8.39
C ASN A 69 2.30 18.61 -8.40
N THR A 70 2.73 19.07 -7.23
CA THR A 70 3.65 20.24 -7.11
C THR A 70 5.02 19.97 -7.74
N LEU A 71 5.51 18.73 -7.62
CA LEU A 71 6.80 18.31 -8.18
C LEU A 71 6.72 17.89 -9.66
N GLY A 72 5.52 17.90 -10.28
CA GLY A 72 5.33 17.46 -11.66
C GLY A 72 5.54 15.96 -11.87
N LEU A 73 5.34 15.14 -10.83
CA LEU A 73 5.40 13.69 -10.88
C LEU A 73 4.07 13.10 -11.40
N ASN A 74 4.04 11.78 -11.62
CA ASN A 74 2.83 11.10 -12.04
C ASN A 74 1.85 10.92 -10.86
N SER A 75 0.86 11.82 -10.76
CA SER A 75 -0.13 11.82 -9.69
C SER A 75 -1.04 10.59 -9.70
N GLU A 76 -1.29 9.97 -10.85
CA GLU A 76 -2.09 8.74 -10.95
C GLU A 76 -1.36 7.55 -10.34
N LEU A 77 -0.05 7.42 -10.61
CA LEU A 77 0.79 6.42 -9.96
C LEU A 77 0.86 6.66 -8.45
N THR A 78 1.06 7.91 -8.03
CA THR A 78 1.08 8.28 -6.61
C THR A 78 -0.22 7.86 -5.92
N LYS A 79 -1.37 8.17 -6.49
CA LYS A 79 -2.68 7.78 -5.95
C LYS A 79 -2.85 6.27 -5.86
N ALA A 80 -2.46 5.53 -6.89
CA ALA A 80 -2.55 4.07 -6.88
C ALA A 80 -1.67 3.43 -5.79
N ILE A 81 -0.45 3.95 -5.56
CA ILE A 81 0.41 3.49 -4.47
C ILE A 81 -0.21 3.86 -3.11
N SER A 82 -0.67 5.12 -2.95
CA SER A 82 -1.22 5.63 -1.68
C SER A 82 -2.38 4.79 -1.17
N ILE A 83 -3.35 4.45 -2.04
CA ILE A 83 -4.50 3.65 -1.59
C ILE A 83 -4.17 2.18 -1.38
N GLY A 84 -3.06 1.71 -1.97
CA GLY A 84 -2.64 0.31 -1.90
C GLY A 84 -1.65 -0.01 -0.79
N HIS A 85 -0.96 0.98 -0.22
CA HIS A 85 0.18 0.75 0.66
C HIS A 85 -0.17 -0.09 1.90
N ASP A 86 -1.33 0.14 2.49
CA ASP A 86 -1.78 -0.45 3.76
C ASP A 86 -2.67 -1.71 3.62
N LEU A 87 -2.86 -2.24 2.40
CA LEU A 87 -3.71 -3.41 2.15
C LEU A 87 -3.30 -4.63 2.97
N GLY A 88 -2.00 -4.79 3.22
CA GLY A 88 -1.40 -5.92 3.89
C GLY A 88 -1.45 -5.90 5.41
N HIS A 89 -1.91 -4.83 6.02
CA HIS A 89 -1.86 -4.66 7.48
C HIS A 89 -2.65 -5.72 8.22
N ALA A 90 -2.01 -6.25 9.28
CA ALA A 90 -2.63 -7.19 10.22
C ALA A 90 -3.78 -6.53 11.01
N PRO A 91 -4.77 -7.29 11.50
CA PRO A 91 -5.66 -6.79 12.55
C PRO A 91 -4.84 -6.51 13.82
N PHE A 92 -5.29 -5.55 14.63
CA PHE A 92 -4.65 -5.11 15.88
C PHE A 92 -3.26 -4.46 15.67
N GLY A 93 -3.05 -3.79 14.54
CA GLY A 93 -1.87 -2.96 14.25
C GLY A 93 -0.54 -3.70 14.44
N HIS A 94 0.47 -3.02 14.94
CA HIS A 94 1.81 -3.57 15.12
C HIS A 94 1.88 -4.72 16.13
N GLN A 95 0.98 -4.77 17.13
CA GLN A 95 0.93 -5.91 18.06
C GLN A 95 0.48 -7.20 17.36
N GLY A 96 -0.57 -7.09 16.51
CA GLY A 96 -1.01 -8.21 15.69
C GLY A 96 0.07 -8.66 14.71
N GLU A 97 0.77 -7.73 14.09
CA GLU A 97 1.88 -8.01 13.19
C GLU A 97 3.02 -8.76 13.88
N ARG A 98 3.42 -8.33 15.08
CA ARG A 98 4.44 -9.01 15.88
C ARG A 98 4.05 -10.46 16.18
N ILE A 99 2.82 -10.68 16.65
CA ILE A 99 2.33 -12.03 16.96
C ILE A 99 2.29 -12.89 15.69
N LEU A 100 1.79 -12.35 14.57
CA LEU A 100 1.79 -13.07 13.30
C LEU A 100 3.20 -13.39 12.82
N SER A 101 4.17 -12.49 13.02
CA SER A 101 5.57 -12.73 12.66
C SER A 101 6.17 -13.88 13.49
N GLU A 102 5.91 -13.94 14.80
CA GLU A 102 6.34 -15.03 15.67
C GLU A 102 5.74 -16.38 15.24
N ILE A 103 4.43 -16.40 14.97
CA ILE A 103 3.72 -17.60 14.51
C ILE A 103 4.26 -18.04 13.14
N SER A 104 4.40 -17.12 12.21
CA SER A 104 4.87 -17.38 10.85
C SER A 104 6.30 -17.96 10.87
N LYS A 105 7.20 -17.37 11.64
CA LYS A 105 8.56 -17.92 11.84
C LYS A 105 8.54 -19.35 12.37
N LYS A 106 7.68 -19.63 13.35
CA LYS A 106 7.60 -20.95 13.99
C LYS A 106 7.06 -22.03 13.06
N TYR A 107 6.04 -21.75 12.24
CA TYR A 107 5.31 -22.76 11.48
C TYR A 107 5.65 -22.79 9.99
N ILE A 108 6.11 -21.66 9.41
CA ILE A 108 6.36 -21.51 7.98
C ILE A 108 7.85 -21.25 7.72
N GLY A 109 8.62 -20.82 8.73
CA GLY A 109 10.04 -20.48 8.59
C GLY A 109 10.29 -19.10 7.96
N ASP A 110 9.25 -18.28 7.77
CA ASP A 110 9.32 -16.92 7.20
C ASP A 110 8.66 -15.91 8.15
N SER A 111 9.10 -14.64 8.10
CA SER A 111 8.55 -13.58 8.94
C SER A 111 7.37 -12.93 8.24
N PHE A 112 6.27 -12.72 8.99
CA PHE A 112 5.18 -11.87 8.54
C PHE A 112 5.58 -10.40 8.71
N TRP A 113 5.31 -9.58 7.70
CA TRP A 113 5.35 -8.12 7.72
C TRP A 113 4.39 -7.58 6.66
N HIS A 114 3.74 -6.44 6.98
CA HIS A 114 2.54 -6.03 6.25
C HIS A 114 2.81 -5.61 4.81
N GLU A 115 3.96 -5.05 4.48
CA GLU A 115 4.30 -4.61 3.12
C GLU A 115 4.43 -5.81 2.18
N LYS A 116 5.12 -6.87 2.60
CA LYS A 116 5.20 -8.13 1.85
C LYS A 116 3.83 -8.78 1.72
N ASN A 117 3.06 -8.76 2.82
CA ASN A 117 1.69 -9.27 2.80
C ASN A 117 0.79 -8.44 1.87
N GLY A 118 0.99 -7.13 1.76
CA GLY A 118 0.31 -6.28 0.78
C GLY A 118 0.50 -6.76 -0.65
N VAL A 119 1.74 -7.04 -1.05
CA VAL A 119 2.02 -7.63 -2.36
C VAL A 119 1.45 -9.03 -2.48
N ASN A 120 1.52 -9.86 -1.43
CA ASN A 120 0.91 -11.20 -1.44
C ASN A 120 -0.61 -11.14 -1.64
N ILE A 121 -1.29 -10.17 -1.00
CA ILE A 121 -2.74 -9.98 -1.18
C ILE A 121 -3.07 -9.65 -2.63
N VAL A 122 -2.40 -8.69 -3.24
CA VAL A 122 -2.72 -8.24 -4.61
C VAL A 122 -2.28 -9.25 -5.69
N ASP A 123 -1.28 -10.07 -5.40
CA ASP A 123 -0.71 -11.03 -6.34
C ASP A 123 -1.31 -12.44 -6.25
N ASN A 124 -1.82 -12.84 -5.06
CA ASN A 124 -2.17 -14.24 -4.81
C ASN A 124 -3.52 -14.45 -4.12
N ILE A 125 -3.99 -13.51 -3.31
CA ILE A 125 -5.17 -13.73 -2.44
C ILE A 125 -6.42 -13.03 -2.99
N GLU A 126 -6.30 -11.76 -3.35
CA GLU A 126 -7.43 -10.98 -3.84
C GLU A 126 -7.69 -11.30 -5.30
N LEU A 127 -8.90 -11.77 -5.58
CA LEU A 127 -9.31 -12.14 -6.95
C LEU A 127 -10.36 -11.17 -7.44
N LEU A 128 -10.22 -10.75 -8.69
CA LEU A 128 -11.16 -9.92 -9.42
C LEU A 128 -11.67 -10.70 -10.63
N GLU A 129 -12.97 -10.58 -10.89
CA GLU A 129 -13.60 -11.18 -12.08
C GLU A 129 -13.19 -10.41 -13.34
N ASP A 130 -12.77 -11.16 -14.37
CA ASP A 130 -12.49 -10.61 -15.69
C ASP A 130 -13.75 -10.58 -16.58
N CYS A 131 -13.60 -10.08 -17.82
CA CYS A 131 -14.72 -10.00 -18.78
C CYS A 131 -15.24 -11.37 -19.27
N ASN A 132 -14.55 -12.45 -18.96
CA ASN A 132 -14.94 -13.84 -19.30
C ASN A 132 -15.42 -14.61 -18.07
N SER A 133 -15.70 -13.93 -16.97
CA SER A 133 -16.09 -14.50 -15.67
C SER A 133 -15.04 -15.43 -15.04
N ASN A 134 -13.77 -15.25 -15.39
CA ASN A 134 -12.66 -15.90 -14.69
C ASN A 134 -12.18 -15.01 -13.54
N PHE A 135 -11.79 -15.65 -12.45
CA PHE A 135 -11.21 -14.96 -11.31
C PHE A 135 -9.68 -14.98 -11.42
N GLU A 136 -9.09 -13.78 -11.51
CA GLU A 136 -7.65 -13.60 -11.56
C GLU A 136 -7.18 -12.61 -10.48
N ASN A 137 -5.90 -12.71 -10.11
CA ASN A 137 -5.32 -11.76 -9.16
C ASN A 137 -5.43 -10.31 -9.68
N MET A 138 -5.09 -9.35 -8.81
CA MET A 138 -5.25 -7.95 -9.16
C MET A 138 -4.36 -7.49 -10.31
N ASN A 139 -3.31 -8.23 -10.65
CA ASN A 139 -2.42 -7.99 -11.78
C ASN A 139 -2.00 -6.51 -11.92
N LEU A 140 -1.59 -5.90 -10.80
CA LEU A 140 -1.17 -4.51 -10.75
C LEU A 140 0.17 -4.31 -11.47
N THR A 141 0.43 -3.08 -11.90
CA THR A 141 1.72 -2.71 -12.48
C THR A 141 2.86 -2.91 -11.48
N TYR A 142 4.06 -3.13 -12.00
CA TYR A 142 5.25 -3.27 -11.17
C TYR A 142 5.47 -2.04 -10.27
N ALA A 143 5.30 -0.83 -10.80
CA ALA A 143 5.51 0.40 -10.04
C ALA A 143 4.59 0.52 -8.81
N VAL A 144 3.32 0.12 -8.94
CA VAL A 144 2.37 0.13 -7.81
C VAL A 144 2.74 -0.94 -6.79
N ARG A 145 3.05 -2.18 -7.24
CA ARG A 145 3.46 -3.28 -6.35
C ARG A 145 4.77 -2.97 -5.61
N ASP A 146 5.71 -2.34 -6.30
CA ASP A 146 6.95 -1.86 -5.72
C ASP A 146 6.70 -0.79 -4.66
N GLY A 147 5.84 0.20 -4.95
CA GLY A 147 5.46 1.21 -3.98
C GLY A 147 4.81 0.60 -2.74
N ILE A 148 3.96 -0.43 -2.90
CA ILE A 148 3.34 -1.15 -1.78
C ILE A 148 4.39 -1.82 -0.88
N ILE A 149 5.40 -2.52 -1.43
CA ILE A 149 6.37 -3.25 -0.62
C ILE A 149 7.46 -2.36 0.01
N SER A 150 7.68 -1.17 -0.53
CA SER A 150 8.79 -0.30 -0.15
C SER A 150 8.39 0.97 0.62
N HIS A 151 7.09 1.12 0.97
CA HIS A 151 6.61 2.36 1.58
C HIS A 151 7.08 2.58 3.01
N CYS A 152 7.27 1.52 3.81
CA CYS A 152 7.67 1.62 5.22
C CYS A 152 9.17 1.79 5.44
N GLY A 153 9.51 2.03 6.69
CA GLY A 153 10.86 2.10 7.23
C GLY A 153 11.41 3.50 7.37
N GLU A 154 12.41 3.63 8.25
CA GLU A 154 13.06 4.91 8.52
C GLU A 154 13.87 5.39 7.31
N ILE A 155 14.02 6.70 7.21
CA ILE A 155 14.90 7.36 6.26
C ILE A 155 16.12 7.80 7.06
N ASP A 156 17.18 7.00 7.00
CA ASP A 156 18.41 7.25 7.77
C ASP A 156 19.30 8.34 7.14
N GLU A 157 18.93 8.79 5.94
CA GLU A 157 19.64 9.83 5.22
C GLU A 157 18.89 11.18 5.23
N ASN A 158 19.61 12.27 5.01
CA ASN A 158 19.03 13.62 4.87
C ASN A 158 18.14 13.79 3.63
N CYS A 159 18.03 12.78 2.78
CA CYS A 159 17.18 12.78 1.59
C CYS A 159 16.73 11.36 1.25
N ILE A 160 15.53 11.28 0.66
CA ILE A 160 15.04 10.04 0.06
C ILE A 160 15.29 10.07 -1.45
N LYS A 161 15.72 8.95 -2.01
CA LYS A 161 15.94 8.78 -3.45
C LYS A 161 15.38 7.44 -3.93
N PRO A 162 14.83 7.38 -5.15
CA PRO A 162 14.53 6.11 -5.77
C PRO A 162 15.80 5.27 -5.91
N ARG A 163 15.67 3.96 -5.80
CA ARG A 163 16.78 3.06 -6.09
C ARG A 163 17.09 3.02 -7.60
N ASN A 164 18.31 2.69 -7.91
CA ASN A 164 18.73 2.42 -9.28
C ASN A 164 18.36 0.97 -9.67
N GLY A 165 17.60 0.82 -10.74
CA GLY A 165 17.35 -0.47 -11.36
C GLY A 165 16.14 -1.25 -10.78
N TYR A 166 15.69 -2.17 -11.64
CA TYR A 166 14.63 -3.12 -11.34
C TYR A 166 15.13 -4.22 -10.40
N ILE A 167 14.28 -4.67 -9.49
CA ILE A 167 14.50 -5.87 -8.66
C ILE A 167 13.28 -6.76 -8.73
N ASP A 168 13.45 -8.06 -8.55
CA ASP A 168 12.33 -8.95 -8.29
C ASP A 168 11.81 -8.71 -6.86
N LEU A 169 10.51 -8.42 -6.73
CA LEU A 169 9.90 -8.15 -5.42
C LEU A 169 9.94 -9.37 -4.47
N ASN A 170 10.15 -10.56 -4.99
CA ASN A 170 10.39 -11.76 -4.19
C ASN A 170 11.74 -11.75 -3.45
N ASN A 171 12.67 -10.88 -3.86
CA ASN A 171 13.98 -10.74 -3.22
C ASN A 171 13.94 -9.94 -1.91
N TYR A 172 12.79 -9.37 -1.55
CA TYR A 172 12.63 -8.75 -0.24
C TYR A 172 12.58 -9.82 0.85
N THR A 173 13.51 -9.75 1.77
CA THR A 173 13.66 -10.67 2.90
C THR A 173 13.36 -10.01 4.27
N TYR A 174 13.38 -8.69 4.34
CA TYR A 174 13.01 -7.90 5.51
C TYR A 174 12.44 -6.52 5.11
N PRO A 175 11.67 -5.86 5.99
CA PRO A 175 11.12 -4.53 5.74
C PRO A 175 12.22 -3.49 5.46
N ASN A 176 11.90 -2.49 4.62
CA ASN A 176 12.82 -1.39 4.28
C ASN A 176 14.17 -1.82 3.65
N GLN A 177 14.24 -3.01 3.07
CA GLN A 177 15.48 -3.50 2.46
C GLN A 177 15.94 -2.67 1.26
N TYR A 178 15.02 -2.13 0.48
CA TYR A 178 15.30 -1.32 -0.70
C TYR A 178 14.45 -0.05 -0.70
N SER A 179 15.02 1.05 -1.17
CA SER A 179 14.26 2.27 -1.47
C SER A 179 13.22 2.01 -2.56
N PRO A 180 12.12 2.79 -2.61
CA PRO A 180 11.18 2.72 -3.71
C PRO A 180 11.86 2.89 -5.08
N TYR A 181 11.30 2.29 -6.11
CA TYR A 181 11.84 2.38 -7.48
C TYR A 181 11.52 3.70 -8.17
N THR A 182 10.48 4.40 -7.72
CA THR A 182 9.99 5.64 -8.34
C THR A 182 9.98 6.79 -7.34
N TRP A 183 10.00 8.03 -7.85
CA TRP A 183 9.83 9.22 -7.03
C TRP A 183 8.45 9.26 -6.38
N GLU A 184 7.42 8.77 -7.06
CA GLU A 184 6.06 8.66 -6.53
C GLU A 184 6.01 7.73 -5.30
N GLY A 185 6.71 6.60 -5.35
CA GLY A 185 6.87 5.71 -4.20
C GLY A 185 7.59 6.39 -3.03
N CYS A 186 8.61 7.20 -3.32
CA CYS A 186 9.30 8.01 -2.30
C CYS A 186 8.36 9.06 -1.67
N VAL A 187 7.52 9.70 -2.48
CA VAL A 187 6.52 10.67 -2.01
C VAL A 187 5.52 9.99 -1.09
N VAL A 188 4.99 8.82 -1.46
CA VAL A 188 4.05 8.07 -0.60
C VAL A 188 4.71 7.69 0.72
N LYS A 189 5.94 7.18 0.69
CA LYS A 189 6.71 6.82 1.91
C LYS A 189 6.85 7.98 2.89
N ILE A 190 7.07 9.21 2.41
CA ILE A 190 7.14 10.41 3.26
C ILE A 190 5.74 10.83 3.71
N SER A 191 4.75 10.78 2.82
CA SER A 191 3.39 11.21 3.10
C SER A 191 2.73 10.34 4.17
N ASP A 192 3.00 9.04 4.17
CA ASP A 192 2.57 8.13 5.21
C ASP A 192 3.07 8.59 6.59
N LYS A 193 4.38 8.89 6.72
CA LYS A 193 4.96 9.42 7.96
C LYS A 193 4.34 10.74 8.41
N ILE A 194 4.12 11.67 7.50
CA ILE A 194 3.49 12.96 7.82
C ILE A 194 2.06 12.75 8.32
N SER A 195 1.32 11.85 7.67
CA SER A 195 -0.08 11.59 7.96
C SER A 195 -0.31 11.03 9.37
N TYR A 196 0.48 10.05 9.81
CA TYR A 196 0.24 9.43 11.12
C TYR A 196 0.67 10.33 12.29
N ILE A 197 1.73 11.14 12.17
CA ILE A 197 2.23 11.96 13.28
C ILE A 197 1.15 12.90 13.82
N ILE A 198 0.42 13.57 12.95
CA ILE A 198 -0.62 14.54 13.37
C ILE A 198 -1.83 13.79 13.92
N ARG A 199 -2.27 12.76 13.21
CA ARG A 199 -3.51 12.05 13.53
C ARG A 199 -3.42 11.22 14.81
N ASP A 200 -2.31 10.58 15.05
CA ASP A 200 -2.11 9.79 16.27
C ASP A 200 -2.12 10.67 17.54
N ILE A 201 -1.65 11.92 17.42
CA ILE A 201 -1.75 12.91 18.52
C ILE A 201 -3.20 13.30 18.75
N GLU A 202 -3.97 13.57 17.70
CA GLU A 202 -5.39 13.90 17.82
C GLU A 202 -6.18 12.73 18.44
N ASP A 203 -5.98 11.51 17.97
CA ASP A 203 -6.65 10.32 18.49
C ASP A 203 -6.33 10.09 19.97
N ALA A 204 -5.08 10.35 20.39
CA ALA A 204 -4.67 10.25 21.80
C ALA A 204 -5.36 11.31 22.72
N ILE A 205 -5.83 12.42 22.19
CA ILE A 205 -6.59 13.44 22.93
C ILE A 205 -8.05 13.00 23.12
N TYR A 206 -8.61 12.21 22.20
CA TYR A 206 -10.01 11.74 22.26
C TYR A 206 -10.20 10.47 23.12
N LEU A 207 -9.12 9.85 23.59
CA LEU A 207 -9.15 8.68 24.48
C LEU A 207 -9.08 9.06 25.96
#